data_f82581a3aabd043d3b01ce30702e8ec3
#
_entry.id   f82581a3aabd043d3b01ce30702e8ec3
#
_cell.length_a   1.000
_cell.length_b   1.000
_cell.length_c   1.000
_cell.angle_alpha   90.00
_cell.angle_beta   90.00
_cell.angle_gamma   90.00
#
_symmetry.space_group_name_H-M   'P 1'
#
loop_
_entity.id
_entity.type
_entity.pdbx_description
1 polymer ?
#
loop_
_entity_poly.entity_id
_entity_poly.type
_entity_poly.pdbx_seq_one_letter_code
_entity_poly.pdbx_strand_id
1 'polypeptide(L)'
;MARPGFNPTRRNRNIGTAASGHGQDNRLVIPQSVNDPRVWYASLGAHRRRSVAIGGFEMLFVVEETSGGCAHPCSVADVARMLSQLPAIDWRDLAAIVLRQPRRKERILAPAWGRLNYFASLGPRGRASFAEGPVLFLEALDTDKPIVWPASLSVDGQRELERIADDGHLVERDHGRWIVRSNLEAARATQLYRTLPHEIGHLVDWRLKVEEPVAAGGDRDELEAAYFARPVQEREAFAHRYADEAGERLRRFGAIPFEPISEA
;
A
#
# COMPACT_ATOMS: atom_id res chain seq x y z
N MET A 1 35.69 -32.71 -0.12
CA MET A 1 35.84 -31.94 -1.35
C MET A 1 34.76 -30.86 -1.39
N ALA A 2 35.14 -29.60 -1.41
CA ALA A 2 34.16 -28.50 -1.58
C ALA A 2 33.62 -28.55 -3.02
N ARG A 3 32.28 -28.41 -3.16
CA ARG A 3 31.65 -28.36 -4.49
C ARG A 3 32.14 -27.10 -5.22
N PRO A 4 32.55 -27.21 -6.51
CA PRO A 4 32.93 -26.05 -7.31
C PRO A 4 31.79 -25.01 -7.31
N GLY A 5 32.14 -23.77 -7.00
CA GLY A 5 31.16 -22.67 -6.96
C GLY A 5 30.48 -22.42 -5.61
N PHE A 6 30.76 -23.20 -4.59
CA PHE A 6 30.25 -22.94 -3.22
C PHE A 6 31.17 -21.95 -2.49
N ASN A 7 30.63 -20.78 -2.17
CA ASN A 7 31.28 -19.80 -1.31
C ASN A 7 30.51 -19.71 0.02
N PRO A 8 31.05 -20.26 1.12
CA PRO A 8 30.38 -20.31 2.41
C PRO A 8 30.19 -18.93 3.07
N THR A 9 30.93 -17.92 2.63
CA THR A 9 30.82 -16.55 3.15
C THR A 9 29.69 -15.74 2.51
N ARG A 10 29.12 -16.18 1.40
CA ARG A 10 27.99 -15.54 0.76
C ARG A 10 26.68 -16.00 1.39
N ARG A 11 26.02 -15.10 2.11
CA ARG A 11 24.73 -15.35 2.77
C ARG A 11 23.57 -15.56 1.78
N ASN A 12 23.70 -15.12 0.54
CA ASN A 12 22.62 -15.21 -0.44
C ASN A 12 22.86 -16.39 -1.39
N ARG A 13 22.23 -17.52 -1.08
CA ARG A 13 22.35 -18.77 -1.86
C ARG A 13 21.50 -18.79 -3.13
N ASN A 14 20.66 -17.79 -3.33
CA ASN A 14 19.77 -17.68 -4.50
C ASN A 14 20.40 -16.87 -5.65
N ILE A 15 21.64 -16.47 -5.49
CA ILE A 15 22.40 -15.91 -6.61
C ILE A 15 22.72 -17.07 -7.53
N GLY A 16 22.14 -17.12 -8.70
CA GLY A 16 22.39 -18.08 -9.73
C GLY A 16 23.91 -18.25 -10.01
N THR A 17 24.29 -18.99 -10.98
CA THR A 17 25.68 -19.10 -11.45
C THR A 17 25.87 -18.25 -12.72
N ALA A 18 27.08 -17.90 -13.09
CA ALA A 18 27.38 -17.20 -14.33
C ALA A 18 26.80 -17.93 -15.57
N ALA A 19 26.65 -19.25 -15.50
CA ALA A 19 26.07 -20.07 -16.54
C ALA A 19 24.53 -20.06 -16.57
N SER A 20 23.86 -19.75 -15.48
CA SER A 20 22.39 -19.67 -15.38
C SER A 20 21.85 -18.23 -15.36
N GLY A 21 22.71 -17.27 -15.72
CA GLY A 21 22.27 -15.91 -15.99
C GLY A 21 21.55 -15.24 -14.83
N HIS A 22 22.19 -15.24 -13.65
CA HIS A 22 21.65 -14.34 -12.64
C HIS A 22 21.94 -12.92 -13.06
N GLY A 23 20.90 -12.18 -13.09
CA GLY A 23 21.01 -10.77 -13.24
C GLY A 23 21.98 -10.23 -12.19
N GLN A 24 22.81 -9.33 -12.56
CA GLN A 24 23.68 -8.59 -11.65
C GLN A 24 22.90 -7.74 -10.65
N ASP A 25 21.59 -7.67 -10.84
CA ASP A 25 20.62 -7.10 -9.90
C ASP A 25 20.33 -8.12 -8.80
N ASN A 26 20.90 -7.89 -7.62
CA ASN A 26 20.50 -8.57 -6.38
C ASN A 26 19.06 -8.26 -5.95
N ARG A 27 18.19 -7.92 -6.89
CA ARG A 27 16.77 -7.74 -6.63
C ARG A 27 16.18 -9.09 -6.27
N LEU A 28 15.52 -9.14 -5.14
CA LEU A 28 14.71 -10.28 -4.74
C LEU A 28 13.52 -10.33 -5.71
N VAL A 29 13.68 -11.03 -6.83
CA VAL A 29 12.56 -11.39 -7.68
C VAL A 29 11.81 -12.49 -6.93
N ILE A 30 10.65 -12.18 -6.41
CA ILE A 30 9.74 -13.20 -5.89
C ILE A 30 9.21 -13.93 -7.12
N PRO A 31 9.54 -15.24 -7.31
CA PRO A 31 9.04 -15.97 -8.48
C PRO A 31 7.51 -15.94 -8.45
N GLN A 32 6.89 -15.40 -9.48
CA GLN A 32 5.48 -15.65 -9.71
C GLN A 32 5.31 -17.15 -9.93
N SER A 33 4.36 -17.76 -9.22
CA SER A 33 4.02 -19.14 -9.49
C SER A 33 3.52 -19.23 -10.94
N VAL A 34 4.08 -20.16 -11.73
CA VAL A 34 3.65 -20.40 -13.13
C VAL A 34 2.15 -20.69 -13.20
N ASN A 35 1.55 -21.18 -12.11
CA ASN A 35 0.13 -21.53 -11.99
C ASN A 35 -0.72 -20.46 -11.29
N ASP A 36 -0.13 -19.37 -10.81
CA ASP A 36 -0.85 -18.28 -10.15
C ASP A 36 -0.16 -16.95 -10.47
N PRO A 37 -0.58 -16.26 -11.52
CA PRO A 37 0.03 -14.99 -11.96
C PRO A 37 -0.23 -13.83 -10.99
N ARG A 38 -1.04 -14.05 -9.94
CA ARG A 38 -1.35 -13.00 -8.97
C ARG A 38 -0.08 -12.57 -8.24
N VAL A 39 0.06 -11.28 -8.07
CA VAL A 39 1.11 -10.73 -7.22
C VAL A 39 0.93 -11.25 -5.79
N TRP A 40 2.04 -11.53 -5.11
CA TRP A 40 2.06 -12.21 -3.83
C TRP A 40 1.17 -11.56 -2.74
N TYR A 41 1.01 -10.24 -2.77
CA TYR A 41 0.16 -9.50 -1.83
C TYR A 41 -1.33 -9.50 -2.19
N ALA A 42 -1.71 -9.93 -3.38
CA ALA A 42 -3.10 -10.16 -3.73
C ALA A 42 -3.61 -11.56 -3.32
N SER A 43 -2.72 -12.42 -2.84
CA SER A 43 -3.09 -13.73 -2.27
C SER A 43 -3.54 -13.56 -0.83
N LEU A 44 -4.85 -13.54 -0.62
CA LEU A 44 -5.49 -13.29 0.66
C LEU A 44 -5.47 -14.52 1.58
N GLY A 45 -5.35 -14.27 2.89
CA GLY A 45 -5.60 -15.23 3.96
C GLY A 45 -7.11 -15.41 4.25
N ALA A 46 -7.43 -15.89 5.46
CA ALA A 46 -8.80 -15.92 5.96
C ALA A 46 -9.35 -14.49 6.01
N HIS A 47 -10.52 -14.27 5.43
CA HIS A 47 -11.09 -12.93 5.30
C HIS A 47 -12.61 -12.95 5.23
N ARG A 48 -13.20 -11.80 5.53
CA ARG A 48 -14.61 -11.49 5.30
C ARG A 48 -14.73 -10.49 4.16
N ARG A 49 -15.84 -10.55 3.42
CA ARG A 49 -16.16 -9.59 2.34
C ARG A 49 -17.45 -8.87 2.69
N ARG A 50 -17.48 -7.58 2.40
CA ARG A 50 -18.66 -6.73 2.63
C ARG A 50 -18.73 -5.68 1.52
N SER A 51 -19.90 -5.55 0.87
CA SER A 51 -20.18 -4.40 0.02
C SER A 51 -20.81 -3.28 0.84
N VAL A 52 -20.39 -2.07 0.60
CA VAL A 52 -20.89 -0.86 1.28
C VAL A 52 -21.24 0.18 0.23
N ALA A 53 -22.47 0.69 0.30
CA ALA A 53 -22.89 1.80 -0.55
C ALA A 53 -22.31 3.13 -0.04
N ILE A 54 -21.57 3.84 -0.89
CA ILE A 54 -20.92 5.11 -0.59
C ILE A 54 -21.24 6.09 -1.72
N GLY A 55 -22.01 7.15 -1.44
CA GLY A 55 -22.33 8.17 -2.43
C GLY A 55 -23.04 7.63 -3.68
N GLY A 56 -23.79 6.54 -3.57
CA GLY A 56 -24.50 5.89 -4.69
C GLY A 56 -23.69 4.84 -5.45
N PHE A 57 -22.46 4.54 -5.01
CA PHE A 57 -21.59 3.51 -5.57
C PHE A 57 -21.39 2.38 -4.56
N GLU A 58 -21.37 1.14 -5.04
CA GLU A 58 -21.04 -0.03 -4.23
C GLU A 58 -19.52 -0.23 -4.18
N MET A 59 -18.94 -0.25 -2.96
CA MET A 59 -17.53 -0.54 -2.75
C MET A 59 -17.36 -1.88 -2.04
N LEU A 60 -16.57 -2.78 -2.64
CA LEU A 60 -16.22 -4.05 -2.03
C LEU A 60 -15.08 -3.86 -1.02
N PHE A 61 -15.35 -4.21 0.22
CA PHE A 61 -14.34 -4.33 1.27
C PHE A 61 -13.99 -5.79 1.53
N VAL A 62 -12.71 -6.05 1.69
CA VAL A 62 -12.17 -7.34 2.11
C VAL A 62 -11.39 -7.13 3.39
N VAL A 63 -11.77 -7.82 4.46
CA VAL A 63 -11.13 -7.67 5.78
C VAL A 63 -10.47 -8.99 6.14
N GLU A 64 -9.14 -9.03 6.08
CA GLU A 64 -8.39 -10.20 6.54
C GLU A 64 -8.38 -10.30 8.05
N GLU A 65 -8.39 -11.53 8.55
CA GLU A 65 -8.23 -11.79 9.98
C GLU A 65 -6.82 -11.41 10.42
N THR A 66 -6.71 -10.66 11.51
CA THR A 66 -5.43 -10.24 12.06
C THR A 66 -4.79 -11.32 12.93
N SER A 67 -3.48 -11.32 12.99
CA SER A 67 -2.69 -12.28 13.78
C SER A 67 -1.39 -11.65 14.28
N GLY A 68 -0.76 -12.30 15.26
CA GLY A 68 0.58 -11.93 15.72
C GLY A 68 0.68 -10.54 16.33
N GLY A 69 -0.34 -10.11 17.07
CA GLY A 69 -0.38 -8.79 17.72
C GLY A 69 -0.78 -7.64 16.78
N CYS A 70 -1.11 -7.94 15.51
CA CYS A 70 -1.57 -6.91 14.59
C CYS A 70 -3.06 -6.57 14.80
N ALA A 71 -3.41 -5.32 14.54
CA ALA A 71 -4.78 -4.84 14.45
C ALA A 71 -4.93 -3.96 13.21
N HIS A 72 -6.15 -3.89 12.67
CA HIS A 72 -6.50 -2.90 11.66
C HIS A 72 -6.71 -1.56 12.34
N PRO A 73 -5.94 -0.50 11.99
CA PRO A 73 -6.13 0.83 12.59
C PRO A 73 -7.47 1.46 12.23
N CYS A 74 -8.01 1.11 11.07
CA CYS A 74 -9.27 1.65 10.55
C CYS A 74 -10.33 0.55 10.45
N SER A 75 -11.59 0.89 10.72
CA SER A 75 -12.75 0.08 10.40
C SER A 75 -13.17 0.27 8.94
N VAL A 76 -14.00 -0.64 8.40
CA VAL A 76 -14.65 -0.43 7.08
C VAL A 76 -15.47 0.85 7.09
N ALA A 77 -16.16 1.14 8.20
CA ALA A 77 -16.99 2.34 8.33
C ALA A 77 -16.15 3.62 8.34
N ASP A 78 -14.96 3.60 8.95
CA ASP A 78 -14.00 4.71 8.90
C ASP A 78 -13.58 5.01 7.47
N VAL A 79 -13.16 3.97 6.73
CA VAL A 79 -12.72 4.13 5.33
C VAL A 79 -13.87 4.59 4.44
N ALA A 80 -15.07 4.02 4.61
CA ALA A 80 -16.26 4.43 3.87
C ALA A 80 -16.63 5.90 4.16
N ARG A 81 -16.54 6.33 5.42
CA ARG A 81 -16.73 7.74 5.81
C ARG A 81 -15.73 8.65 5.12
N MET A 82 -14.45 8.28 5.10
CA MET A 82 -13.42 9.07 4.45
C MET A 82 -13.66 9.17 2.94
N LEU A 83 -13.98 8.05 2.27
CA LEU A 83 -14.31 8.03 0.84
C LEU A 83 -15.50 8.90 0.50
N SER A 84 -16.52 8.95 1.37
CA SER A 84 -17.69 9.81 1.15
C SER A 84 -17.38 11.31 1.15
N GLN A 85 -16.20 11.72 1.62
CA GLN A 85 -15.72 13.09 1.62
C GLN A 85 -14.85 13.43 0.39
N LEU A 86 -14.45 12.42 -0.37
CA LEU A 86 -13.67 12.56 -1.60
C LEU A 86 -14.60 12.50 -2.82
N PRO A 87 -14.23 13.14 -3.96
CA PRO A 87 -15.00 13.01 -5.18
C PRO A 87 -15.13 11.54 -5.60
N ALA A 88 -16.34 11.08 -5.86
CA ALA A 88 -16.59 9.68 -6.21
C ALA A 88 -15.85 9.25 -7.48
N ILE A 89 -15.64 10.17 -8.43
CA ILE A 89 -14.89 9.92 -9.66
C ILE A 89 -13.45 9.48 -9.38
N ASP A 90 -12.88 9.85 -8.23
CA ASP A 90 -11.48 9.59 -7.90
C ASP A 90 -11.26 8.18 -7.36
N TRP A 91 -12.30 7.51 -6.84
CA TRP A 91 -12.17 6.19 -6.20
C TRP A 91 -13.18 5.13 -6.68
N ARG A 92 -14.23 5.49 -7.41
CA ARG A 92 -15.29 4.56 -7.81
C ARG A 92 -14.81 3.41 -8.71
N ASP A 93 -13.67 3.57 -9.38
CA ASP A 93 -13.10 2.57 -10.27
C ASP A 93 -12.21 1.55 -9.51
N LEU A 94 -12.09 1.68 -8.18
CA LEU A 94 -11.47 0.64 -7.35
C LEU A 94 -12.32 -0.63 -7.39
N ALA A 95 -11.69 -1.76 -7.70
CA ALA A 95 -12.33 -3.07 -7.65
C ALA A 95 -12.58 -3.55 -6.21
N ALA A 96 -11.72 -3.14 -5.28
CA ALA A 96 -11.88 -3.42 -3.85
C ALA A 96 -10.95 -2.55 -2.98
N ILE A 97 -11.28 -2.48 -1.68
CA ILE A 97 -10.38 -2.03 -0.62
C ILE A 97 -10.15 -3.20 0.33
N VAL A 98 -8.90 -3.50 0.61
CA VAL A 98 -8.49 -4.61 1.46
C VAL A 98 -7.87 -4.09 2.75
N LEU A 99 -8.49 -4.37 3.89
CA LEU A 99 -7.84 -4.27 5.19
C LEU A 99 -7.01 -5.54 5.36
N ARG A 100 -5.70 -5.41 5.21
CA ARG A 100 -4.81 -6.53 4.96
C ARG A 100 -3.98 -6.89 6.18
N GLN A 101 -3.82 -8.20 6.42
CA GLN A 101 -2.85 -8.72 7.38
C GLN A 101 -1.50 -8.94 6.67
N PRO A 102 -0.48 -8.08 6.88
CA PRO A 102 0.81 -8.27 6.25
C PRO A 102 1.53 -9.48 6.84
N ARG A 103 2.19 -10.25 6.00
CA ARG A 103 3.03 -11.38 6.45
C ARG A 103 4.29 -10.86 7.13
N ARG A 104 4.86 -11.64 8.05
CA ARG A 104 6.07 -11.26 8.78
C ARG A 104 7.21 -10.78 7.86
N LYS A 105 7.43 -11.46 6.74
CA LYS A 105 8.48 -11.12 5.78
C LYS A 105 8.22 -9.76 5.10
N GLU A 106 6.97 -9.47 4.80
CA GLU A 106 6.55 -8.22 4.17
C GLU A 106 6.76 -7.03 5.09
N ARG A 107 6.35 -7.16 6.35
CA ARG A 107 6.58 -6.12 7.37
C ARG A 107 8.05 -5.73 7.54
N ILE A 108 8.97 -6.68 7.28
CA ILE A 108 10.41 -6.45 7.42
C ILE A 108 11.02 -5.86 6.14
N LEU A 109 10.59 -6.34 4.97
CA LEU A 109 11.23 -6.01 3.69
C LEU A 109 10.60 -4.83 2.97
N ALA A 110 9.30 -4.60 3.16
CA ALA A 110 8.56 -3.54 2.50
C ALA A 110 7.42 -3.03 3.42
N PRO A 111 7.76 -2.44 4.59
CA PRO A 111 6.74 -1.87 5.46
C PRO A 111 6.04 -0.74 4.71
N ALA A 112 4.71 -0.72 4.79
CA ALA A 112 3.89 0.34 4.24
C ALA A 112 2.60 0.46 5.05
N TRP A 113 2.03 1.67 5.11
CA TRP A 113 0.74 1.92 5.71
C TRP A 113 -0.40 1.48 4.80
N GLY A 114 -0.17 1.57 3.49
CA GLY A 114 -1.06 1.14 2.43
C GLY A 114 -0.33 1.08 1.10
N ARG A 115 -1.03 0.64 0.07
CA ARG A 115 -0.55 0.59 -1.31
C ARG A 115 -1.68 0.43 -2.32
N LEU A 116 -1.54 1.02 -3.48
CA LEU A 116 -2.38 0.77 -4.64
C LEU A 116 -1.74 -0.30 -5.54
N ASN A 117 -2.55 -1.23 -6.02
CA ASN A 117 -2.20 -2.12 -7.11
C ASN A 117 -3.19 -1.91 -8.25
N TYR A 118 -2.71 -1.50 -9.40
CA TYR A 118 -3.55 -1.24 -10.59
C TYR A 118 -4.13 -2.51 -11.22
N PHE A 119 -3.48 -3.65 -11.06
CA PHE A 119 -3.81 -4.91 -11.73
C PHE A 119 -3.95 -6.07 -10.74
N ALA A 120 -4.66 -5.85 -9.65
CA ALA A 120 -4.89 -6.91 -8.68
C ALA A 120 -5.92 -7.91 -9.19
N SER A 121 -5.72 -9.17 -8.81
CA SER A 121 -6.67 -10.25 -9.00
C SER A 121 -6.86 -10.93 -7.64
N LEU A 122 -7.94 -10.56 -6.94
CA LEU A 122 -8.19 -11.03 -5.58
C LEU A 122 -8.90 -12.36 -5.57
N GLY A 123 -8.41 -13.28 -4.78
CA GLY A 123 -9.08 -14.57 -4.57
C GLY A 123 -8.21 -15.57 -3.84
N PRO A 124 -8.77 -16.71 -3.44
CA PRO A 124 -8.02 -17.82 -2.88
C PRO A 124 -7.03 -18.34 -3.91
N ARG A 125 -5.86 -18.74 -3.46
CA ARG A 125 -4.82 -19.28 -4.33
C ARG A 125 -5.32 -20.48 -5.12
N GLY A 126 -5.08 -20.51 -6.43
CA GLY A 126 -5.51 -21.60 -7.31
C GLY A 126 -7.01 -21.67 -7.60
N ARG A 127 -7.76 -20.60 -7.28
CA ARG A 127 -9.20 -20.47 -7.59
C ARG A 127 -9.46 -19.21 -8.40
N ALA A 128 -10.65 -19.12 -8.99
CA ALA A 128 -11.06 -17.92 -9.70
C ALA A 128 -11.04 -16.69 -8.77
N SER A 129 -10.62 -15.56 -9.32
CA SER A 129 -10.69 -14.27 -8.64
C SER A 129 -12.14 -13.84 -8.47
N PHE A 130 -12.41 -13.08 -7.42
CA PHE A 130 -13.71 -12.49 -7.16
C PHE A 130 -13.72 -10.95 -7.37
N ALA A 131 -12.55 -10.34 -7.52
CA ALA A 131 -12.39 -8.95 -7.92
C ALA A 131 -11.09 -8.80 -8.71
N GLU A 132 -11.16 -8.04 -9.80
CA GLU A 132 -10.04 -7.75 -10.70
C GLU A 132 -10.01 -6.28 -11.03
N GLY A 133 -8.80 -5.68 -11.06
CA GLY A 133 -8.59 -4.27 -11.33
C GLY A 133 -7.81 -3.54 -10.24
N PRO A 134 -7.94 -2.21 -10.14
CA PRO A 134 -7.27 -1.43 -9.11
C PRO A 134 -7.78 -1.79 -7.71
N VAL A 135 -6.86 -2.14 -6.81
CA VAL A 135 -7.17 -2.48 -5.42
C VAL A 135 -6.29 -1.68 -4.48
N LEU A 136 -6.91 -1.09 -3.49
CA LEU A 136 -6.23 -0.37 -2.43
C LEU A 136 -6.10 -1.26 -1.20
N PHE A 137 -4.88 -1.42 -0.70
CA PHE A 137 -4.57 -2.19 0.50
C PHE A 137 -4.23 -1.24 1.64
N LEU A 138 -4.80 -1.46 2.83
CA LEU A 138 -4.45 -0.82 4.09
C LEU A 138 -3.92 -1.89 5.04
N GLU A 139 -2.70 -1.73 5.52
CA GLU A 139 -1.99 -2.78 6.25
C GLU A 139 -2.32 -2.74 7.75
N ALA A 140 -2.59 -3.91 8.34
CA ALA A 140 -2.70 -4.05 9.79
C ALA A 140 -1.32 -3.84 10.45
N LEU A 141 -1.32 -3.24 11.64
CA LEU A 141 -0.13 -2.84 12.37
C LEU A 141 -0.01 -3.59 13.70
N ASP A 142 1.22 -3.97 14.03
CA ASP A 142 1.61 -4.45 15.36
C ASP A 142 2.13 -3.25 16.17
N THR A 143 1.28 -2.67 17.02
CA THR A 143 1.60 -1.47 17.81
C THR A 143 2.61 -1.75 18.92
N ASP A 144 2.78 -3.01 19.33
CA ASP A 144 3.75 -3.39 20.35
C ASP A 144 5.19 -3.36 19.82
N LYS A 145 5.36 -3.33 18.50
CA LYS A 145 6.67 -3.33 17.85
C LYS A 145 7.00 -1.98 17.23
N PRO A 146 8.10 -1.35 17.68
CA PRO A 146 8.55 -0.11 17.09
C PRO A 146 9.04 -0.34 15.64
N ILE A 147 8.82 0.68 14.81
CA ILE A 147 9.42 0.75 13.48
C ILE A 147 10.77 1.44 13.60
N VAL A 148 11.81 0.75 13.13
CA VAL A 148 13.19 1.26 13.24
C VAL A 148 13.64 1.82 11.90
N TRP A 149 14.02 3.10 11.90
CA TRP A 149 14.52 3.80 10.73
C TRP A 149 16.03 4.01 10.80
N PRO A 150 16.72 4.14 9.66
CA PRO A 150 18.17 4.38 9.62
C PRO A 150 18.56 5.68 10.34
N ALA A 151 19.81 5.74 10.79
CA ALA A 151 20.39 6.92 11.41
C ALA A 151 20.44 8.13 10.47
N SER A 152 20.76 7.86 9.20
CA SER A 152 20.79 8.86 8.13
C SER A 152 19.59 8.70 7.24
N LEU A 153 18.83 9.76 7.07
CA LEU A 153 17.64 9.82 6.24
C LEU A 153 17.89 10.75 5.05
N SER A 154 17.30 10.41 3.90
CA SER A 154 17.15 11.35 2.80
C SER A 154 16.25 12.52 3.22
N VAL A 155 16.21 13.58 2.42
CA VAL A 155 15.29 14.71 2.65
C VAL A 155 13.84 14.23 2.72
N ASP A 156 13.46 13.32 1.84
CA ASP A 156 12.12 12.75 1.82
C ASP A 156 11.84 11.87 3.05
N GLY A 157 12.84 11.11 3.50
CA GLY A 157 12.74 10.34 4.74
C GLY A 157 12.59 11.21 5.98
N GLN A 158 13.25 12.39 6.03
CA GLN A 158 13.07 13.35 7.12
C GLN A 158 11.66 13.94 7.12
N ARG A 159 11.16 14.36 5.96
CA ARG A 159 9.79 14.86 5.81
C ARG A 159 8.75 13.82 6.20
N GLU A 160 8.99 12.57 5.82
CA GLU A 160 8.07 11.48 6.20
C GLU A 160 8.08 11.23 7.71
N LEU A 161 9.25 11.32 8.36
CA LEU A 161 9.35 11.18 9.81
C LEU A 161 8.61 12.33 10.55
N GLU A 162 8.69 13.56 10.03
CA GLU A 162 7.95 14.71 10.54
C GLU A 162 6.44 14.47 10.40
N ARG A 163 5.96 14.03 9.23
CA ARG A 163 4.54 13.71 9.01
C ARG A 163 4.04 12.62 9.95
N ILE A 164 4.85 11.59 10.22
CA ILE A 164 4.52 10.53 11.17
C ILE A 164 4.39 11.10 12.59
N ALA A 165 5.28 12.02 12.98
CA ALA A 165 5.16 12.70 14.27
C ALA A 165 3.89 13.56 14.36
N ASP A 166 3.54 14.27 13.29
CA ASP A 166 2.32 15.08 13.19
C ASP A 166 1.05 14.22 13.25
N ASP A 167 1.09 12.98 12.75
CA ASP A 167 0.01 12.01 12.87
C ASP A 167 -0.16 11.46 14.32
N GLY A 168 0.74 11.81 15.24
CA GLY A 168 0.67 11.45 16.67
C GLY A 168 1.52 10.23 17.06
N HIS A 169 2.40 9.75 16.19
CA HIS A 169 3.36 8.71 16.57
C HIS A 169 4.49 9.29 17.42
N LEU A 170 4.95 8.52 18.40
CA LEU A 170 6.11 8.89 19.20
C LEU A 170 7.40 8.60 18.42
N VAL A 171 8.13 9.65 18.07
CA VAL A 171 9.39 9.56 17.33
C VAL A 171 10.55 9.88 18.27
N GLU A 172 11.42 8.93 18.48
CA GLU A 172 12.58 9.03 19.36
C GLU A 172 13.87 8.72 18.61
N ARG A 173 14.99 9.16 19.14
CA ARG A 173 16.32 8.79 18.65
C ARG A 173 17.01 7.90 19.65
N ASP A 174 17.36 6.69 19.25
CA ASP A 174 18.05 5.72 20.10
C ASP A 174 19.25 5.12 19.36
N HIS A 175 20.43 5.14 20.01
CA HIS A 175 21.70 4.64 19.46
C HIS A 175 21.96 5.06 18.00
N GLY A 176 21.61 6.31 17.65
CA GLY A 176 21.78 6.87 16.31
C GLY A 176 20.74 6.43 15.30
N ARG A 177 19.71 5.65 15.66
CA ARG A 177 18.58 5.27 14.84
C ARG A 177 17.34 6.03 15.25
N TRP A 178 16.38 6.16 14.34
CA TRP A 178 15.06 6.67 14.67
C TRP A 178 14.14 5.51 15.03
N ILE A 179 13.44 5.65 16.14
CA ILE A 179 12.48 4.68 16.66
C ILE A 179 11.10 5.32 16.61
N VAL A 180 10.20 4.75 15.83
CA VAL A 180 8.80 5.18 15.77
C VAL A 180 7.94 4.19 16.54
N ARG A 181 7.31 4.66 17.61
CA ARG A 181 6.32 3.90 18.37
C ARG A 181 4.93 4.36 18.00
N SER A 182 4.13 3.41 17.59
CA SER A 182 2.77 3.67 17.12
C SER A 182 1.74 3.23 18.16
N ASN A 183 0.61 3.90 18.17
CA ASN A 183 -0.62 3.40 18.76
C ASN A 183 -1.70 3.34 17.68
N LEU A 184 -2.84 2.75 17.98
CA LEU A 184 -3.91 2.58 16.96
C LEU A 184 -4.50 3.91 16.50
N GLU A 185 -4.55 4.92 17.36
CA GLU A 185 -5.07 6.24 17.02
C GLU A 185 -4.17 6.96 16.02
N ALA A 186 -2.86 7.04 16.29
CA ALA A 186 -1.88 7.60 15.37
C ALA A 186 -1.84 6.82 14.05
N ALA A 187 -1.85 5.48 14.11
CA ALA A 187 -1.88 4.64 12.93
C ALA A 187 -3.16 4.85 12.09
N ARG A 188 -4.31 5.04 12.76
CA ARG A 188 -5.56 5.39 12.10
C ARG A 188 -5.47 6.75 11.41
N ALA A 189 -4.91 7.75 12.08
CA ALA A 189 -4.71 9.08 11.49
C ALA A 189 -3.84 9.01 10.24
N THR A 190 -2.70 8.30 10.30
CA THR A 190 -1.82 8.07 9.16
C THR A 190 -2.56 7.38 8.01
N GLN A 191 -3.30 6.30 8.28
CA GLN A 191 -3.97 5.56 7.21
C GLN A 191 -5.14 6.32 6.60
N LEU A 192 -6.02 6.93 7.42
CA LEU A 192 -7.21 7.59 6.91
C LEU A 192 -6.93 8.94 6.27
N TYR A 193 -6.13 9.77 6.95
CA TYR A 193 -6.04 11.18 6.57
C TYR A 193 -4.86 11.49 5.67
N ARG A 194 -3.94 10.52 5.49
CA ARG A 194 -2.75 10.67 4.65
C ARG A 194 -2.60 9.53 3.64
N THR A 195 -2.53 8.26 4.09
CA THR A 195 -2.27 7.12 3.19
C THR A 195 -3.42 6.89 2.21
N LEU A 196 -4.65 6.84 2.68
CA LEU A 196 -5.81 6.61 1.80
C LEU A 196 -5.95 7.68 0.71
N PRO A 197 -5.90 8.99 1.00
CA PRO A 197 -5.90 10.00 -0.06
C PRO A 197 -4.69 9.91 -0.98
N HIS A 198 -3.50 9.55 -0.47
CA HIS A 198 -2.30 9.39 -1.28
C HIS A 198 -2.46 8.25 -2.30
N GLU A 199 -2.94 7.10 -1.88
CA GLU A 199 -3.19 5.96 -2.79
C GLU A 199 -4.29 6.27 -3.82
N ILE A 200 -5.31 7.04 -3.42
CA ILE A 200 -6.31 7.57 -4.36
C ILE A 200 -5.66 8.57 -5.33
N GLY A 201 -4.72 9.39 -4.88
CA GLY A 201 -3.94 10.27 -5.75
C GLY A 201 -3.23 9.50 -6.87
N HIS A 202 -2.65 8.34 -6.56
CA HIS A 202 -2.08 7.46 -7.58
C HIS A 202 -3.14 6.94 -8.58
N LEU A 203 -4.33 6.60 -8.10
CA LEU A 203 -5.43 6.17 -8.97
C LEU A 203 -5.90 7.31 -9.88
N VAL A 204 -5.97 8.53 -9.37
CA VAL A 204 -6.31 9.73 -10.16
C VAL A 204 -5.25 10.01 -11.23
N ASP A 205 -3.94 9.95 -10.88
CA ASP A 205 -2.86 10.11 -11.86
C ASP A 205 -2.93 9.05 -12.97
N TRP A 206 -3.23 7.80 -12.59
CA TRP A 206 -3.46 6.70 -13.54
C TRP A 206 -4.65 6.98 -14.46
N ARG A 207 -5.79 7.34 -13.90
CA ARG A 207 -6.99 7.67 -14.67
C ARG A 207 -6.71 8.76 -15.71
N LEU A 208 -6.08 9.85 -15.29
CA LEU A 208 -5.77 10.99 -16.17
C LEU A 208 -4.74 10.66 -17.25
N LYS A 209 -3.81 9.76 -16.99
CA LYS A 209 -2.69 9.45 -17.88
C LYS A 209 -2.88 8.19 -18.72
N VAL A 210 -3.77 7.30 -18.30
CA VAL A 210 -4.02 6.01 -18.97
C VAL A 210 -5.49 5.86 -19.33
N GLU A 211 -6.41 5.83 -18.35
CA GLU A 211 -7.79 5.45 -18.62
C GLU A 211 -8.54 6.46 -19.50
N GLU A 212 -8.44 7.76 -19.21
CA GLU A 212 -9.06 8.80 -20.03
C GLU A 212 -8.49 8.85 -21.45
N PRO A 213 -7.15 8.82 -21.67
CA PRO A 213 -6.60 8.70 -23.03
C PRO A 213 -7.01 7.42 -23.77
N VAL A 214 -7.09 6.26 -23.07
CA VAL A 214 -7.61 5.02 -23.68
C VAL A 214 -9.06 5.19 -24.09
N ALA A 215 -9.90 5.77 -23.25
CA ALA A 215 -11.30 6.06 -23.57
C ALA A 215 -11.44 7.03 -24.77
N ALA A 216 -10.44 7.88 -25.01
CA ALA A 216 -10.35 8.76 -26.18
C ALA A 216 -9.77 8.08 -27.44
N GLY A 217 -9.48 6.77 -27.40
CA GLY A 217 -8.98 5.99 -28.54
C GLY A 217 -7.46 5.77 -28.56
N GLY A 218 -6.76 6.11 -27.48
CA GLY A 218 -5.32 5.82 -27.34
C GLY A 218 -5.03 4.33 -27.14
N ASP A 219 -3.83 3.92 -27.52
CA ASP A 219 -3.37 2.54 -27.31
C ASP A 219 -3.04 2.29 -25.84
N ARG A 220 -3.70 1.28 -25.22
CA ARG A 220 -3.56 0.96 -23.82
C ARG A 220 -2.14 0.55 -23.45
N ASP A 221 -1.53 -0.34 -24.25
CA ASP A 221 -0.21 -0.89 -23.93
C ASP A 221 0.86 0.20 -23.99
N GLU A 222 0.76 1.10 -24.98
CA GLU A 222 1.66 2.25 -25.10
C GLU A 222 1.49 3.23 -23.91
N LEU A 223 0.25 3.53 -23.54
CA LEU A 223 -0.05 4.45 -22.44
C LEU A 223 0.39 3.89 -21.07
N GLU A 224 0.15 2.61 -20.83
CA GLU A 224 0.63 1.92 -19.63
C GLU A 224 2.15 1.89 -19.57
N ALA A 225 2.81 1.53 -20.68
CA ALA A 225 4.27 1.54 -20.75
C ALA A 225 4.84 2.94 -20.49
N ALA A 226 4.24 3.97 -21.09
CA ALA A 226 4.64 5.36 -20.88
C ALA A 226 4.42 5.80 -19.42
N TYR A 227 3.31 5.42 -18.79
CA TYR A 227 3.03 5.72 -17.39
C TYR A 227 4.09 5.14 -16.44
N PHE A 228 4.44 3.86 -16.62
CA PHE A 228 5.43 3.20 -15.77
C PHE A 228 6.87 3.59 -16.08
N ALA A 229 7.15 4.11 -17.27
CA ALA A 229 8.46 4.68 -17.62
C ALA A 229 8.72 6.03 -16.96
N ARG A 230 7.69 6.72 -16.46
CA ARG A 230 7.86 7.99 -15.73
C ARG A 230 8.69 7.78 -14.45
N PRO A 231 9.51 8.77 -14.05
CA PRO A 231 10.20 8.73 -12.78
C PRO A 231 9.21 8.49 -11.63
N VAL A 232 9.60 7.61 -10.70
CA VAL A 232 8.76 7.32 -9.51
C VAL A 232 8.44 8.60 -8.74
N GLN A 233 9.42 9.50 -8.63
CA GLN A 233 9.28 10.78 -7.92
C GLN A 233 8.16 11.67 -8.48
N GLU A 234 7.90 11.62 -9.79
CA GLU A 234 6.80 12.39 -10.38
C GLU A 234 5.43 11.84 -9.96
N ARG A 235 5.29 10.53 -9.95
CA ARG A 235 4.06 9.86 -9.52
C ARG A 235 3.81 10.08 -8.03
N GLU A 236 4.85 9.93 -7.21
CA GLU A 236 4.80 10.23 -5.77
C GLU A 236 4.45 11.71 -5.52
N ALA A 237 5.09 12.65 -6.26
CA ALA A 237 4.79 14.08 -6.11
C ALA A 237 3.34 14.43 -6.47
N PHE A 238 2.75 13.75 -7.46
CA PHE A 238 1.34 13.92 -7.78
C PHE A 238 0.45 13.42 -6.63
N ALA A 239 0.69 12.20 -6.17
CA ALA A 239 -0.09 11.57 -5.10
C ALA A 239 -0.01 12.37 -3.78
N HIS A 240 1.18 12.87 -3.43
CA HIS A 240 1.35 13.74 -2.27
C HIS A 240 0.55 15.04 -2.40
N ARG A 241 0.64 15.74 -3.53
CA ARG A 241 -0.16 16.98 -3.75
C ARG A 241 -1.65 16.71 -3.62
N TYR A 242 -2.15 15.65 -4.24
CA TYR A 242 -3.55 15.26 -4.13
C TYR A 242 -3.97 15.04 -2.66
N ALA A 243 -3.16 14.29 -1.90
CA ALA A 243 -3.44 14.01 -0.50
C ALA A 243 -3.40 15.28 0.37
N ASP A 244 -2.42 16.14 0.15
CA ASP A 244 -2.27 17.41 0.89
C ASP A 244 -3.46 18.33 0.61
N GLU A 245 -3.82 18.55 -0.66
CA GLU A 245 -4.97 19.37 -1.06
C GLU A 245 -6.30 18.82 -0.53
N ALA A 246 -6.51 17.49 -0.60
CA ALA A 246 -7.68 16.85 -0.04
C ALA A 246 -7.72 17.00 1.49
N GLY A 247 -6.60 16.75 2.17
CA GLY A 247 -6.48 16.88 3.61
C GLY A 247 -6.74 18.30 4.11
N GLU A 248 -6.16 19.30 3.46
CA GLU A 248 -6.38 20.72 3.80
C GLU A 248 -7.85 21.13 3.59
N ARG A 249 -8.45 20.72 2.48
CA ARG A 249 -9.88 20.97 2.22
C ARG A 249 -10.74 20.36 3.31
N LEU A 250 -10.52 19.08 3.63
CA LEU A 250 -11.33 18.36 4.61
C LEU A 250 -11.19 18.92 6.03
N ARG A 251 -9.98 19.32 6.44
CA ARG A 251 -9.77 20.01 7.72
C ARG A 251 -10.48 21.36 7.78
N ARG A 252 -10.41 22.14 6.70
CA ARG A 252 -11.09 23.46 6.60
C ARG A 252 -12.60 23.35 6.78
N PHE A 253 -13.20 22.27 6.28
CA PHE A 253 -14.64 22.01 6.43
C PHE A 253 -15.00 21.25 7.72
N GLY A 254 -14.03 20.94 8.57
CA GLY A 254 -14.25 20.18 9.80
C GLY A 254 -14.70 18.73 9.54
N ALA A 255 -14.41 18.18 8.36
CA ALA A 255 -14.76 16.81 8.00
C ALA A 255 -13.77 15.80 8.61
N ILE A 256 -12.55 16.21 8.88
CA ILE A 256 -11.49 15.46 9.57
C ILE A 256 -10.79 16.35 10.60
N PRO A 257 -10.23 15.78 11.71
CA PRO A 257 -10.42 14.38 12.11
C PRO A 257 -11.85 14.08 12.55
N PHE A 258 -12.24 12.83 12.58
CA PHE A 258 -13.51 12.35 13.11
C PHE A 258 -13.30 11.15 14.05
N GLU A 259 -14.24 10.96 14.98
CA GLU A 259 -14.19 9.86 15.94
C GLU A 259 -14.25 8.48 15.25
N PRO A 260 -13.58 7.44 15.81
CA PRO A 260 -13.66 6.09 15.29
C PRO A 260 -15.12 5.59 15.21
N ILE A 261 -15.45 5.00 14.08
CA ILE A 261 -16.80 4.46 13.85
C ILE A 261 -16.79 2.98 14.20
N SER A 262 -17.48 2.64 15.29
CA SER A 262 -17.65 1.23 15.69
C SER A 262 -18.52 0.50 14.68
N GLU A 263 -18.08 -0.68 14.25
CA GLU A 263 -18.93 -1.58 13.47
C GLU A 263 -19.85 -2.34 14.45
N ALA A 264 -21.14 -2.25 14.19
CA ALA A 264 -22.15 -3.03 14.93
C ALA A 264 -22.14 -4.50 14.49
#